data_e24b210c5e26a891ce0fdae5d0f6dd10
#
_entry.id   e24b210c5e26a891ce0fdae5d0f6dd10
#
_cell.length_a   1.000
_cell.length_b   1.000
_cell.length_c   1.000
_cell.angle_alpha   90.00
_cell.angle_beta   90.00
_cell.angle_gamma   90.00
#
_symmetry.space_group_name_H-M   'P 1'
#
loop_
_entity.id
_entity.type
_entity.pdbx_description
1 polymer ?
#
loop_
_entity_poly.entity_id
_entity_poly.type
_entity_poly.pdbx_seq_one_letter_code
_entity_poly.pdbx_strand_id
1 'polypeptide(L)'
;MDRAFVEAMPKLGFGYMRLPMKDGEIDIEQCCAMTDLFLERGFKYFDTSWAYGYGASERAMKTCLVDRHPRESFYIADKLPAWAGAKTAAEARNMFYESLERTGAGYFDFYLLHNLGEGRTKYFDDFDIWSFLQARREEGLIRHLGFSFHDKAAVLEEILKAHPEMEFVQLQINYADWESSAIESRKCYEVARKYGKPVVIMEPVKGGILANPPAGAQDVLRAVNPDASFPSWALRFAASLDGVLTVLSGMSTLEQMEDNTSYMQSFRKLDAVSYTHLTLPTNNRV
;
A
#
# COMPACT_ATOMS: atom_id res chain seq x y z
N MET A 1 14.50 -1.88 -9.40
CA MET A 1 14.67 -1.25 -8.06
C MET A 1 15.81 -1.94 -7.33
N ASP A 2 16.75 -1.18 -6.76
CA ASP A 2 17.91 -1.74 -6.05
C ASP A 2 17.51 -2.36 -4.70
N ARG A 3 18.16 -3.49 -4.35
CA ARG A 3 17.93 -4.21 -3.09
C ARG A 3 18.26 -3.36 -1.87
N ALA A 4 19.36 -2.59 -1.91
CA ALA A 4 19.75 -1.72 -0.80
C ALA A 4 18.69 -0.64 -0.52
N PHE A 5 18.07 -0.08 -1.56
CA PHE A 5 16.96 0.86 -1.43
C PHE A 5 15.75 0.20 -0.74
N VAL A 6 15.38 -1.03 -1.15
CA VAL A 6 14.25 -1.78 -0.56
C VAL A 6 14.51 -2.08 0.93
N GLU A 7 15.72 -2.48 1.28
CA GLU A 7 16.10 -2.80 2.67
C GLU A 7 16.13 -1.56 3.57
N ALA A 8 16.56 -0.42 3.03
CA ALA A 8 16.64 0.86 3.76
C ALA A 8 15.29 1.57 3.93
N MET A 9 14.26 1.19 3.15
CA MET A 9 12.95 1.82 3.23
C MET A 9 12.27 1.54 4.58
N PRO A 10 11.75 2.57 5.28
CA PRO A 10 10.93 2.39 6.47
C PRO A 10 9.73 1.48 6.17
N LYS A 11 9.47 0.53 7.08
CA LYS A 11 8.51 -0.56 6.80
C LYS A 11 7.05 -0.19 7.06
N LEU A 12 6.74 1.07 7.33
CA LEU A 12 5.37 1.60 7.45
C LEU A 12 5.13 2.70 6.41
N GLY A 13 4.02 2.60 5.68
CA GLY A 13 3.50 3.61 4.78
C GLY A 13 2.12 4.10 5.24
N PHE A 14 1.82 5.37 4.99
CA PHE A 14 0.53 5.97 5.33
C PHE A 14 -0.41 5.95 4.11
N GLY A 15 -1.48 5.14 4.20
CA GLY A 15 -2.51 5.04 3.17
C GLY A 15 -3.58 6.11 3.32
N TYR A 16 -3.72 6.99 2.35
CA TYR A 16 -4.68 8.10 2.33
C TYR A 16 -6.09 7.72 1.87
N MET A 17 -6.39 6.42 1.78
CA MET A 17 -7.74 5.96 1.41
C MET A 17 -8.75 6.12 2.55
N ARG A 18 -8.32 6.04 3.81
CA ARG A 18 -9.18 6.04 5.01
C ARG A 18 -8.78 7.16 5.97
N LEU A 19 -8.71 8.38 5.46
CA LEU A 19 -8.39 9.57 6.25
C LEU A 19 -9.44 9.86 7.33
N PRO A 20 -9.09 10.59 8.40
CA PRO A 20 -10.04 11.02 9.41
C PRO A 20 -11.18 11.82 8.78
N MET A 21 -12.40 11.61 9.26
CA MET A 21 -13.61 12.25 8.74
C MET A 21 -14.30 13.05 9.84
N LYS A 22 -14.79 14.24 9.47
CA LYS A 22 -15.59 15.12 10.32
C LYS A 22 -16.74 15.69 9.48
N ASP A 23 -17.96 15.55 9.96
CA ASP A 23 -19.17 16.04 9.30
C ASP A 23 -19.34 15.58 7.83
N GLY A 24 -18.82 14.38 7.50
CA GLY A 24 -18.92 13.79 6.16
C GLY A 24 -17.79 14.18 5.20
N GLU A 25 -16.86 15.02 5.63
CA GLU A 25 -15.68 15.43 4.86
C GLU A 25 -14.37 15.01 5.56
N ILE A 26 -13.26 15.09 4.85
CA ILE A 26 -11.95 14.80 5.44
C ILE A 26 -11.62 15.86 6.50
N ASP A 27 -11.32 15.42 7.72
CA ASP A 27 -10.79 16.29 8.77
C ASP A 27 -9.34 16.69 8.44
N ILE A 28 -9.21 17.82 7.74
CA ILE A 28 -7.90 18.31 7.28
C ILE A 28 -6.98 18.65 8.45
N GLU A 29 -7.50 19.18 9.56
CA GLU A 29 -6.68 19.51 10.73
C GLU A 29 -6.05 18.24 11.32
N GLN A 30 -6.85 17.21 11.56
CA GLN A 30 -6.35 15.93 12.07
C GLN A 30 -5.46 15.22 11.04
N CYS A 31 -5.82 15.26 9.74
CA CYS A 31 -4.99 14.70 8.67
C CYS A 31 -3.60 15.34 8.62
N CYS A 32 -3.51 16.67 8.73
CA CYS A 32 -2.23 17.38 8.78
C CYS A 32 -1.42 16.98 10.02
N ALA A 33 -2.03 16.93 11.21
CA ALA A 33 -1.35 16.52 12.44
C ALA A 33 -0.80 15.08 12.33
N MET A 34 -1.56 14.15 11.74
CA MET A 34 -1.12 12.78 11.49
C MET A 34 0.03 12.72 10.49
N THR A 35 -0.01 13.55 9.44
CA THR A 35 1.05 13.64 8.43
C THR A 35 2.36 14.17 9.06
N ASP A 36 2.27 15.22 9.86
CA ASP A 36 3.41 15.81 10.57
C ASP A 36 4.05 14.78 11.51
N LEU A 37 3.25 14.10 12.34
CA LEU A 37 3.71 13.05 13.24
C LEU A 37 4.40 11.88 12.51
N PHE A 38 3.84 11.46 11.38
CA PHE A 38 4.39 10.37 10.56
C PHE A 38 5.79 10.71 10.04
N LEU A 39 5.96 11.93 9.52
CA LEU A 39 7.26 12.43 9.06
C LEU A 39 8.24 12.64 10.23
N GLU A 40 7.80 13.22 11.35
CA GLU A 40 8.60 13.43 12.54
C GLU A 40 9.17 12.12 13.09
N ARG A 41 8.40 11.04 13.02
CA ARG A 41 8.84 9.69 13.43
C ARG A 41 9.72 8.97 12.38
N GLY A 42 10.08 9.64 11.28
CA GLY A 42 11.04 9.16 10.28
C GLY A 42 10.44 8.30 9.18
N PHE A 43 9.13 8.19 9.09
CA PHE A 43 8.44 7.52 8.00
C PHE A 43 8.24 8.48 6.81
N LYS A 44 8.18 7.94 5.57
CA LYS A 44 8.24 8.80 4.38
C LYS A 44 7.30 8.39 3.26
N TYR A 45 6.69 7.20 3.28
CA TYR A 45 5.89 6.68 2.17
C TYR A 45 4.42 6.98 2.37
N PHE A 46 3.83 7.75 1.45
CA PHE A 46 2.42 8.12 1.41
C PHE A 46 1.77 7.54 0.16
N ASP A 47 0.58 6.95 0.31
CA ASP A 47 -0.11 6.24 -0.76
C ASP A 47 -1.50 6.80 -0.98
N THR A 48 -1.80 7.23 -2.21
CA THR A 48 -3.12 7.68 -2.65
C THR A 48 -3.54 7.02 -3.95
N SER A 49 -4.61 7.47 -4.56
CA SER A 49 -5.08 7.07 -5.88
C SER A 49 -6.03 8.11 -6.43
N TRP A 50 -6.04 8.30 -7.76
CA TRP A 50 -7.03 9.08 -8.48
C TRP A 50 -8.49 8.78 -8.08
N ALA A 51 -8.78 7.49 -7.79
CA ALA A 51 -10.12 7.03 -7.44
C ALA A 51 -10.55 7.31 -5.98
N TYR A 52 -9.61 7.63 -5.08
CA TYR A 52 -9.96 7.73 -3.66
C TYR A 52 -10.74 9.00 -3.35
N GLY A 53 -12.00 8.81 -2.88
CA GLY A 53 -12.88 9.91 -2.51
C GLY A 53 -13.12 10.92 -3.65
N TYR A 54 -13.17 10.44 -4.90
CA TYR A 54 -13.33 11.32 -6.08
C TYR A 54 -12.27 12.44 -6.15
N GLY A 55 -11.01 12.08 -5.82
CA GLY A 55 -9.88 13.00 -5.78
C GLY A 55 -9.75 13.80 -4.48
N ALA A 56 -10.60 13.58 -3.48
CA ALA A 56 -10.47 14.26 -2.19
C ALA A 56 -9.19 13.84 -1.45
N SER A 57 -8.79 12.56 -1.57
CA SER A 57 -7.55 12.04 -1.02
C SER A 57 -6.31 12.74 -1.60
N GLU A 58 -6.25 12.92 -2.92
CA GLU A 58 -5.16 13.64 -3.59
C GLU A 58 -5.10 15.11 -3.16
N ARG A 59 -6.26 15.79 -3.04
CA ARG A 59 -6.32 17.17 -2.55
C ARG A 59 -5.91 17.28 -1.08
N ALA A 60 -6.30 16.32 -0.22
CA ALA A 60 -5.84 16.28 1.16
C ALA A 60 -4.32 16.06 1.23
N MET A 61 -3.75 15.21 0.35
CA MET A 61 -2.31 15.02 0.25
C MET A 61 -1.60 16.32 -0.15
N LYS A 62 -2.15 17.09 -1.10
CA LYS A 62 -1.63 18.42 -1.42
C LYS A 62 -1.59 19.30 -0.17
N THR A 63 -2.73 19.47 0.49
CA THR A 63 -2.88 20.38 1.63
C THR A 63 -2.06 19.98 2.83
N CYS A 64 -2.03 18.68 3.19
CA CYS A 64 -1.41 18.22 4.43
C CYS A 64 0.06 17.82 4.27
N LEU A 65 0.50 17.47 3.06
CA LEU A 65 1.86 16.98 2.80
C LEU A 65 2.63 17.93 1.87
N VAL A 66 2.18 18.07 0.61
CA VAL A 66 2.98 18.71 -0.44
C VAL A 66 3.19 20.21 -0.21
N ASP A 67 2.16 20.93 0.23
CA ASP A 67 2.22 22.38 0.48
C ASP A 67 2.94 22.72 1.80
N ARG A 68 3.26 21.72 2.65
CA ARG A 68 3.78 21.94 4.02
C ARG A 68 5.20 21.44 4.24
N HIS A 69 5.65 20.47 3.45
CA HIS A 69 6.93 19.80 3.66
C HIS A 69 7.81 19.82 2.42
N PRO A 70 9.15 19.85 2.56
CA PRO A 70 10.07 19.78 1.41
C PRO A 70 9.81 18.51 0.59
N ARG A 71 9.71 18.65 -0.73
CA ARG A 71 9.33 17.54 -1.65
C ARG A 71 10.25 16.31 -1.54
N GLU A 72 11.51 16.51 -1.26
CA GLU A 72 12.53 15.47 -1.10
C GLU A 72 12.47 14.74 0.25
N SER A 73 11.68 15.22 1.21
CA SER A 73 11.55 14.61 2.55
C SER A 73 10.62 13.41 2.59
N PHE A 74 9.82 13.18 1.53
CA PHE A 74 8.81 12.12 1.46
C PHE A 74 8.71 11.48 0.08
N TYR A 75 8.05 10.34 0.03
CA TYR A 75 7.69 9.61 -1.18
C TYR A 75 6.18 9.61 -1.37
N ILE A 76 5.71 9.89 -2.59
CA ILE A 76 4.31 9.77 -2.99
C ILE A 76 4.16 8.59 -3.94
N ALA A 77 3.22 7.71 -3.59
CA ALA A 77 2.66 6.70 -4.47
C ALA A 77 1.25 7.10 -4.90
N ASP A 78 0.99 7.10 -6.21
CA ASP A 78 -0.33 7.36 -6.77
C ASP A 78 -0.69 6.32 -7.83
N LYS A 79 -1.97 6.23 -8.22
CA LYS A 79 -2.47 5.12 -9.04
C LYS A 79 -3.48 5.57 -10.08
N LEU A 80 -3.29 5.11 -11.32
CA LEU A 80 -4.19 5.34 -12.44
C LEU A 80 -5.19 4.18 -12.60
N PRO A 81 -6.49 4.40 -12.37
CA PRO A 81 -7.53 3.38 -12.56
C PRO A 81 -8.17 3.48 -13.96
N ALA A 82 -7.51 3.00 -15.01
CA ALA A 82 -8.03 3.09 -16.40
C ALA A 82 -9.44 2.51 -16.57
N TRP A 83 -9.84 1.58 -15.69
CA TRP A 83 -11.17 0.96 -15.64
C TRP A 83 -12.26 1.86 -15.00
N ALA A 84 -11.89 2.99 -14.38
CA ALA A 84 -12.81 3.82 -13.62
C ALA A 84 -13.58 4.83 -14.48
N GLY A 85 -14.18 4.36 -15.55
CA GLY A 85 -15.11 5.13 -16.38
C GLY A 85 -14.50 5.81 -17.60
N ALA A 86 -13.20 5.72 -17.86
CA ALA A 86 -12.60 6.21 -19.10
C ALA A 86 -13.18 5.45 -20.31
N LYS A 87 -13.57 6.17 -21.34
CA LYS A 87 -14.12 5.63 -22.60
C LYS A 87 -13.11 5.66 -23.74
N THR A 88 -12.06 6.45 -23.58
CA THR A 88 -11.00 6.64 -24.57
C THR A 88 -9.62 6.62 -23.92
N ALA A 89 -8.59 6.33 -24.70
CA ALA A 89 -7.21 6.41 -24.27
C ALA A 89 -6.83 7.83 -23.77
N ALA A 90 -7.39 8.86 -24.40
CA ALA A 90 -7.14 10.25 -23.99
C ALA A 90 -7.69 10.53 -22.59
N GLU A 91 -8.90 10.08 -22.27
CA GLU A 91 -9.50 10.23 -20.94
C GLU A 91 -8.71 9.44 -19.88
N ALA A 92 -8.33 8.19 -20.18
CA ALA A 92 -7.52 7.38 -19.26
C ALA A 92 -6.15 8.02 -18.97
N ARG A 93 -5.46 8.52 -20.00
CA ARG A 93 -4.17 9.21 -19.87
C ARG A 93 -4.30 10.54 -19.12
N ASN A 94 -5.43 11.25 -19.27
CA ASN A 94 -5.67 12.50 -18.56
C ASN A 94 -5.73 12.31 -17.03
N MET A 95 -6.16 11.14 -16.53
CA MET A 95 -6.15 10.84 -15.09
C MET A 95 -4.77 11.04 -14.44
N PHE A 96 -3.68 10.74 -15.17
CA PHE A 96 -2.32 11.00 -14.68
C PHE A 96 -2.05 12.50 -14.45
N TYR A 97 -2.45 13.33 -15.39
CA TYR A 97 -2.24 14.79 -15.29
C TYR A 97 -3.15 15.43 -14.25
N GLU A 98 -4.39 14.93 -14.11
CA GLU A 98 -5.29 15.33 -13.01
C GLU A 98 -4.70 14.98 -11.64
N SER A 99 -4.06 13.81 -11.48
CA SER A 99 -3.37 13.43 -10.25
C SER A 99 -2.19 14.37 -9.95
N LEU A 100 -1.40 14.75 -10.95
CA LEU A 100 -0.32 15.73 -10.77
C LEU A 100 -0.86 17.10 -10.34
N GLU A 101 -1.96 17.56 -10.93
CA GLU A 101 -2.61 18.82 -10.58
C GLU A 101 -3.18 18.78 -9.17
N ARG A 102 -3.97 17.73 -8.82
CA ARG A 102 -4.65 17.60 -7.54
C ARG A 102 -3.68 17.46 -6.38
N THR A 103 -2.61 16.71 -6.56
CA THR A 103 -1.57 16.52 -5.54
C THR A 103 -0.57 17.68 -5.48
N GLY A 104 -0.37 18.40 -6.59
CA GLY A 104 0.70 19.40 -6.71
C GLY A 104 2.11 18.83 -6.59
N ALA A 105 2.27 17.52 -6.71
CA ALA A 105 3.52 16.80 -6.38
C ALA A 105 4.69 17.10 -7.33
N GLY A 106 4.42 17.58 -8.55
CA GLY A 106 5.40 17.80 -9.60
C GLY A 106 5.91 16.50 -10.26
N TYR A 107 6.11 15.47 -9.48
CA TYR A 107 6.45 14.10 -9.94
C TYR A 107 6.00 13.09 -8.86
N PHE A 108 5.85 11.81 -9.27
CA PHE A 108 5.58 10.71 -8.35
C PHE A 108 6.83 9.85 -8.14
N ASP A 109 7.10 9.49 -6.89
CA ASP A 109 8.19 8.55 -6.58
C ASP A 109 7.79 7.13 -6.98
N PHE A 110 6.53 6.77 -6.75
CA PHE A 110 5.94 5.50 -7.14
C PHE A 110 4.62 5.75 -7.88
N TYR A 111 4.46 5.11 -9.02
CA TYR A 111 3.20 5.20 -9.75
C TYR A 111 2.72 3.82 -10.15
N LEU A 112 1.41 3.57 -10.03
CA LEU A 112 0.86 2.25 -10.19
C LEU A 112 -0.28 2.23 -11.23
N LEU A 113 -0.29 1.19 -12.06
CA LEU A 113 -1.52 0.78 -12.73
C LEU A 113 -2.43 0.18 -11.65
N HIS A 114 -3.64 0.73 -11.49
CA HIS A 114 -4.50 0.47 -10.34
C HIS A 114 -5.36 -0.76 -10.51
N ASN A 115 -5.23 -1.74 -9.58
CA ASN A 115 -6.16 -2.85 -9.41
C ASN A 115 -6.26 -3.76 -10.64
N LEU A 116 -5.11 -4.27 -11.10
CA LEU A 116 -5.02 -5.24 -12.17
C LEU A 116 -5.63 -6.58 -11.75
N GLY A 117 -6.13 -7.32 -12.74
CA GLY A 117 -6.75 -8.63 -12.63
C GLY A 117 -7.47 -8.96 -13.93
N GLU A 118 -7.99 -10.18 -14.06
CA GLU A 118 -8.59 -10.73 -15.30
C GLU A 118 -9.60 -9.77 -15.99
N GLY A 119 -10.47 -9.15 -15.20
CA GLY A 119 -11.49 -8.24 -15.74
C GLY A 119 -11.04 -6.81 -16.00
N ARG A 120 -9.86 -6.37 -15.50
CA ARG A 120 -9.42 -4.97 -15.51
C ARG A 120 -8.15 -4.71 -16.30
N THR A 121 -7.25 -5.67 -16.44
CA THR A 121 -5.98 -5.51 -17.17
C THR A 121 -6.22 -5.03 -18.60
N LYS A 122 -7.26 -5.52 -19.27
CA LYS A 122 -7.63 -5.13 -20.64
C LYS A 122 -7.76 -3.61 -20.86
N TYR A 123 -8.20 -2.84 -19.86
CA TYR A 123 -8.33 -1.37 -20.02
C TYR A 123 -6.98 -0.70 -20.18
N PHE A 124 -5.94 -1.25 -19.55
CA PHE A 124 -4.59 -0.74 -19.68
C PHE A 124 -3.97 -1.11 -21.03
N ASP A 125 -4.32 -2.29 -21.57
CA ASP A 125 -3.92 -2.74 -22.90
C ASP A 125 -4.64 -1.93 -23.99
N ASP A 126 -5.98 -1.85 -23.93
CA ASP A 126 -6.83 -1.17 -24.92
C ASP A 126 -6.50 0.33 -25.06
N PHE A 127 -6.11 0.99 -23.96
CA PHE A 127 -5.79 2.40 -23.92
C PHE A 127 -4.29 2.70 -24.01
N ASP A 128 -3.45 1.67 -24.19
CA ASP A 128 -1.99 1.77 -24.27
C ASP A 128 -1.39 2.55 -23.07
N ILE A 129 -1.85 2.21 -21.85
CA ILE A 129 -1.41 2.88 -20.62
C ILE A 129 -0.01 2.43 -20.20
N TRP A 130 0.38 1.20 -20.52
CA TRP A 130 1.72 0.69 -20.23
C TRP A 130 2.80 1.57 -20.88
N SER A 131 2.73 1.76 -22.21
CA SER A 131 3.67 2.59 -22.95
C SER A 131 3.58 4.06 -22.53
N PHE A 132 2.36 4.54 -22.27
CA PHE A 132 2.15 5.91 -21.82
C PHE A 132 2.88 6.18 -20.49
N LEU A 133 2.75 5.33 -19.48
CA LEU A 133 3.40 5.52 -18.19
C LEU A 133 4.92 5.31 -18.25
N GLN A 134 5.41 4.42 -19.13
CA GLN A 134 6.84 4.30 -19.40
C GLN A 134 7.41 5.62 -19.94
N ALA A 135 6.73 6.26 -20.90
CA ALA A 135 7.15 7.55 -21.41
C ALA A 135 7.18 8.64 -20.30
N ARG A 136 6.18 8.63 -19.39
CA ARG A 136 6.18 9.56 -18.21
C ARG A 136 7.35 9.30 -17.28
N ARG A 137 7.75 8.04 -17.13
CA ARG A 137 8.95 7.67 -16.37
C ARG A 137 10.24 8.19 -17.04
N GLU A 138 10.38 8.04 -18.36
CA GLU A 138 11.51 8.56 -19.12
C GLU A 138 11.62 10.10 -19.04
N GLU A 139 10.48 10.79 -18.97
CA GLU A 139 10.40 12.25 -18.76
C GLU A 139 10.73 12.67 -17.32
N GLY A 140 10.89 11.72 -16.38
CA GLY A 140 11.18 11.99 -14.96
C GLY A 140 9.96 12.36 -14.12
N LEU A 141 8.74 12.24 -14.66
CA LEU A 141 7.48 12.46 -13.92
C LEU A 141 7.12 11.28 -13.02
N ILE A 142 7.71 10.11 -13.26
CA ILE A 142 7.60 8.90 -12.45
C ILE A 142 9.01 8.36 -12.19
N ARG A 143 9.34 8.04 -10.91
CA ARG A 143 10.63 7.42 -10.58
C ARG A 143 10.57 5.90 -10.66
N HIS A 144 9.54 5.29 -10.05
CA HIS A 144 9.33 3.85 -10.00
C HIS A 144 7.94 3.50 -10.48
N LEU A 145 7.84 2.61 -11.46
CA LEU A 145 6.59 2.17 -12.06
C LEU A 145 6.26 0.73 -11.64
N GLY A 146 5.03 0.51 -11.19
CA GLY A 146 4.54 -0.80 -10.78
C GLY A 146 3.02 -0.92 -10.94
N PHE A 147 2.41 -1.88 -10.29
CA PHE A 147 0.96 -2.03 -10.30
C PHE A 147 0.42 -2.60 -8.99
N SER A 148 -0.85 -2.34 -8.68
CA SER A 148 -1.59 -3.02 -7.63
C SER A 148 -2.42 -4.14 -8.22
N PHE A 149 -2.55 -5.24 -7.48
CA PHE A 149 -3.11 -6.48 -7.98
C PHE A 149 -4.08 -7.12 -6.98
N HIS A 150 -5.25 -7.59 -7.50
CA HIS A 150 -6.32 -8.19 -6.71
C HIS A 150 -6.93 -9.40 -7.45
N ASP A 151 -6.11 -10.41 -7.76
CA ASP A 151 -6.57 -11.63 -8.45
C ASP A 151 -5.68 -12.83 -8.07
N LYS A 152 -5.78 -13.94 -8.80
CA LYS A 152 -5.05 -15.18 -8.55
C LYS A 152 -3.59 -15.11 -8.98
N ALA A 153 -2.77 -15.90 -8.33
CA ALA A 153 -1.33 -15.97 -8.57
C ALA A 153 -0.97 -16.31 -10.04
N ALA A 154 -1.77 -17.12 -10.72
CA ALA A 154 -1.56 -17.43 -12.12
C ALA A 154 -1.68 -16.19 -13.02
N VAL A 155 -2.70 -15.34 -12.77
CA VAL A 155 -2.89 -14.08 -13.50
C VAL A 155 -1.75 -13.10 -13.23
N LEU A 156 -1.29 -13.03 -11.97
CA LEU A 156 -0.11 -12.22 -11.61
C LEU A 156 1.14 -12.67 -12.37
N GLU A 157 1.35 -13.97 -12.48
CA GLU A 157 2.49 -14.52 -13.21
C GLU A 157 2.46 -14.18 -14.69
N GLU A 158 1.28 -14.23 -15.32
CA GLU A 158 1.10 -13.83 -16.73
C GLU A 158 1.40 -12.34 -16.93
N ILE A 159 0.90 -11.46 -16.06
CA ILE A 159 1.18 -10.03 -16.14
C ILE A 159 2.69 -9.75 -15.98
N LEU A 160 3.36 -10.39 -15.03
CA LEU A 160 4.80 -10.19 -14.81
C LEU A 160 5.67 -10.75 -15.94
N LYS A 161 5.20 -11.77 -16.66
CA LYS A 161 5.86 -12.23 -17.89
C LYS A 161 5.70 -11.26 -19.05
N ALA A 162 4.49 -10.70 -19.21
CA ALA A 162 4.18 -9.76 -20.29
C ALA A 162 4.83 -8.38 -20.06
N HIS A 163 4.95 -7.95 -18.79
CA HIS A 163 5.46 -6.64 -18.39
C HIS A 163 6.65 -6.74 -17.41
N PRO A 164 7.79 -7.29 -17.86
CA PRO A 164 8.98 -7.42 -17.02
C PRO A 164 9.59 -6.09 -16.56
N GLU A 165 9.25 -4.99 -17.24
CA GLU A 165 9.67 -3.62 -16.93
C GLU A 165 9.04 -3.06 -15.64
N MET A 166 7.94 -3.64 -15.13
CA MET A 166 7.35 -3.25 -13.87
C MET A 166 8.33 -3.52 -12.72
N GLU A 167 8.57 -2.52 -11.87
CA GLU A 167 9.63 -2.58 -10.87
C GLU A 167 9.18 -3.19 -9.54
N PHE A 168 7.90 -3.07 -9.20
CA PHE A 168 7.32 -3.56 -7.93
C PHE A 168 5.84 -3.90 -8.09
N VAL A 169 5.30 -4.62 -7.12
CA VAL A 169 3.88 -5.01 -7.08
C VAL A 169 3.28 -4.66 -5.72
N GLN A 170 2.06 -4.13 -5.73
CA GLN A 170 1.29 -3.92 -4.49
C GLN A 170 0.27 -5.06 -4.34
N LEU A 171 0.38 -5.82 -3.24
CA LEU A 171 -0.40 -7.04 -2.96
C LEU A 171 -1.18 -6.93 -1.65
N GLN A 172 -2.37 -7.55 -1.61
CA GLN A 172 -3.13 -7.74 -0.38
C GLN A 172 -2.53 -8.88 0.43
N ILE A 173 -1.94 -8.55 1.59
CA ILE A 173 -1.30 -9.55 2.46
C ILE A 173 -1.60 -9.24 3.92
N ASN A 174 -2.16 -10.23 4.61
CA ASN A 174 -2.29 -10.29 6.06
C ASN A 174 -2.24 -11.75 6.55
N TYR A 175 -2.02 -11.97 7.84
CA TYR A 175 -1.87 -13.32 8.37
C TYR A 175 -3.15 -14.17 8.27
N ALA A 176 -4.35 -13.55 8.29
CA ALA A 176 -5.62 -14.26 8.19
C ALA A 176 -5.91 -14.77 6.76
N ASP A 177 -5.46 -14.03 5.75
CA ASP A 177 -5.63 -14.39 4.34
C ASP A 177 -4.43 -15.12 3.75
N TRP A 178 -3.36 -15.36 4.54
CA TRP A 178 -2.10 -15.91 4.05
C TRP A 178 -2.27 -17.22 3.28
N GLU A 179 -3.07 -18.15 3.82
CA GLU A 179 -3.40 -19.44 3.20
C GLU A 179 -4.78 -19.46 2.51
N SER A 180 -5.43 -18.30 2.35
CA SER A 180 -6.75 -18.22 1.72
C SER A 180 -6.70 -18.62 0.25
N SER A 181 -7.50 -19.63 -0.14
CA SER A 181 -7.66 -20.01 -1.54
C SER A 181 -8.42 -18.95 -2.36
N ALA A 182 -9.17 -18.07 -1.69
CA ALA A 182 -9.90 -16.99 -2.35
C ALA A 182 -8.98 -15.81 -2.71
N ILE A 183 -8.04 -15.44 -1.84
CA ILE A 183 -7.11 -14.30 -2.01
C ILE A 183 -5.78 -14.74 -2.61
N GLU A 184 -5.29 -15.93 -2.23
CA GLU A 184 -3.98 -16.47 -2.61
C GLU A 184 -2.79 -15.58 -2.24
N SER A 185 -2.87 -14.90 -1.07
CA SER A 185 -1.83 -13.95 -0.64
C SER A 185 -0.42 -14.53 -0.69
N ARG A 186 -0.21 -15.72 -0.11
CA ARG A 186 1.10 -16.39 -0.13
C ARG A 186 1.58 -16.70 -1.53
N LYS A 187 0.71 -17.26 -2.37
CA LYS A 187 1.08 -17.62 -3.76
C LYS A 187 1.42 -16.38 -4.58
N CYS A 188 0.62 -15.30 -4.47
CA CYS A 188 0.94 -14.03 -5.14
C CYS A 188 2.29 -13.46 -4.67
N TYR A 189 2.57 -13.49 -3.36
CA TYR A 189 3.85 -13.09 -2.82
C TYR A 189 5.00 -13.95 -3.38
N GLU A 190 4.86 -15.28 -3.40
CA GLU A 190 5.87 -16.20 -3.95
C GLU A 190 6.14 -15.94 -5.45
N VAL A 191 5.08 -15.64 -6.23
CA VAL A 191 5.22 -15.23 -7.64
C VAL A 191 5.99 -13.92 -7.75
N ALA A 192 5.63 -12.88 -7.01
CA ALA A 192 6.36 -11.61 -7.04
C ALA A 192 7.85 -11.81 -6.69
N ARG A 193 8.15 -12.63 -5.67
CA ARG A 193 9.53 -12.96 -5.28
C ARG A 193 10.29 -13.74 -6.34
N LYS A 194 9.62 -14.71 -7.01
CA LYS A 194 10.18 -15.48 -8.14
C LYS A 194 10.65 -14.56 -9.28
N TYR A 195 9.90 -13.50 -9.55
CA TYR A 195 10.24 -12.50 -10.58
C TYR A 195 11.11 -11.35 -10.05
N GLY A 196 11.63 -11.46 -8.81
CA GLY A 196 12.51 -10.46 -8.21
C GLY A 196 11.85 -9.12 -7.92
N LYS A 197 10.51 -9.08 -7.85
CA LYS A 197 9.78 -7.83 -7.61
C LYS A 197 9.64 -7.56 -6.11
N PRO A 198 10.07 -6.39 -5.62
CA PRO A 198 9.70 -5.91 -4.30
C PRO A 198 8.19 -5.77 -4.15
N VAL A 199 7.70 -5.95 -2.92
CA VAL A 199 6.26 -5.94 -2.63
C VAL A 199 5.91 -4.76 -1.71
N VAL A 200 4.95 -3.94 -2.13
CA VAL A 200 4.21 -3.04 -1.24
C VAL A 200 3.00 -3.81 -0.73
N ILE A 201 2.77 -3.81 0.58
CA ILE A 201 1.64 -4.56 1.15
C ILE A 201 0.48 -3.61 1.47
N MET A 202 -0.71 -3.96 0.97
CA MET A 202 -1.98 -3.34 1.33
C MET A 202 -2.85 -4.30 2.15
N GLU A 203 -3.85 -3.77 2.85
CA GLU A 203 -4.79 -4.53 3.71
C GLU A 203 -4.11 -5.38 4.81
N PRO A 204 -3.02 -4.92 5.45
CA PRO A 204 -2.32 -5.72 6.46
C PRO A 204 -3.21 -6.02 7.68
N VAL A 205 -4.19 -5.15 7.98
CA VAL A 205 -5.13 -5.28 9.09
C VAL A 205 -6.53 -5.75 8.61
N LYS A 206 -6.66 -6.20 7.35
CA LYS A 206 -7.89 -6.71 6.74
C LYS A 206 -9.09 -5.77 6.95
N GLY A 207 -8.93 -4.52 6.49
CA GLY A 207 -9.98 -3.50 6.63
C GLY A 207 -10.31 -3.10 8.07
N GLY A 208 -9.42 -3.39 9.03
CA GLY A 208 -9.61 -3.13 10.45
C GLY A 208 -10.05 -4.35 11.27
N ILE A 209 -10.45 -5.47 10.64
CA ILE A 209 -10.90 -6.68 11.34
C ILE A 209 -9.83 -7.22 12.31
N LEU A 210 -8.57 -7.19 11.90
CA LEU A 210 -7.44 -7.68 12.70
C LEU A 210 -7.00 -6.71 13.81
N ALA A 211 -7.58 -5.51 13.87
CA ALA A 211 -7.41 -4.61 15.01
C ALA A 211 -8.24 -5.07 16.25
N ASN A 212 -9.29 -5.86 16.03
CA ASN A 212 -10.08 -6.45 17.08
C ASN A 212 -10.45 -7.91 16.70
N PRO A 213 -9.47 -8.82 16.69
CA PRO A 213 -9.70 -10.22 16.29
C PRO A 213 -10.60 -10.95 17.30
N PRO A 214 -11.20 -12.11 16.94
CA PRO A 214 -12.02 -12.90 17.85
C PRO A 214 -11.30 -13.26 19.15
N ALA A 215 -12.06 -13.41 20.26
CA ALA A 215 -11.52 -13.60 21.62
C ALA A 215 -10.47 -14.71 21.71
N GLY A 216 -10.70 -15.87 21.08
CA GLY A 216 -9.73 -16.96 21.07
C GLY A 216 -8.39 -16.63 20.39
N ALA A 217 -8.40 -15.73 19.39
CA ALA A 217 -7.17 -15.22 18.77
C ALA A 217 -6.50 -14.18 19.67
N GLN A 218 -7.29 -13.30 20.32
CA GLN A 218 -6.78 -12.35 21.31
C GLN A 218 -6.02 -13.05 22.45
N ASP A 219 -6.57 -14.14 22.99
CA ASP A 219 -5.95 -14.90 24.08
C ASP A 219 -4.59 -15.46 23.67
N VAL A 220 -4.48 -15.99 22.45
CA VAL A 220 -3.20 -16.49 21.91
C VAL A 220 -2.18 -15.37 21.79
N LEU A 221 -2.57 -14.23 21.22
CA LEU A 221 -1.67 -13.09 21.00
C LEU A 221 -1.20 -12.46 22.31
N ARG A 222 -2.11 -12.31 23.29
CA ARG A 222 -1.80 -11.83 24.64
C ARG A 222 -0.89 -12.77 25.42
N ALA A 223 -1.02 -14.09 25.23
CA ALA A 223 -0.16 -15.05 25.87
C ALA A 223 1.31 -14.94 25.41
N VAL A 224 1.54 -14.47 24.17
CA VAL A 224 2.89 -14.25 23.64
C VAL A 224 3.44 -12.89 24.08
N ASN A 225 2.65 -11.83 23.95
CA ASN A 225 3.00 -10.48 24.41
C ASN A 225 1.73 -9.71 24.82
N PRO A 226 1.48 -9.56 26.14
CA PRO A 226 0.27 -8.89 26.64
C PRO A 226 0.24 -7.38 26.37
N ASP A 227 1.38 -6.76 26.15
CA ASP A 227 1.51 -5.30 25.95
C ASP A 227 1.41 -4.91 24.48
N ALA A 228 1.47 -5.86 23.54
CA ALA A 228 1.39 -5.59 22.11
C ALA A 228 -0.06 -5.34 21.67
N SER A 229 -0.31 -4.24 20.96
CA SER A 229 -1.61 -4.01 20.31
C SER A 229 -1.85 -5.04 19.21
N PHE A 230 -3.14 -5.39 18.96
CA PHE A 230 -3.46 -6.36 17.91
C PHE A 230 -3.04 -5.90 16.50
N PRO A 231 -3.20 -4.62 16.12
CA PRO A 231 -2.65 -4.12 14.85
C PRO A 231 -1.15 -4.34 14.71
N SER A 232 -0.38 -4.29 15.82
CA SER A 232 1.07 -4.50 15.79
C SER A 232 1.45 -5.88 15.28
N TRP A 233 0.70 -6.91 15.60
CA TRP A 233 0.90 -8.28 15.10
C TRP A 233 0.71 -8.35 13.59
N ALA A 234 -0.36 -7.72 13.08
CA ALA A 234 -0.69 -7.73 11.66
C ALA A 234 0.34 -6.96 10.82
N LEU A 235 0.70 -5.76 11.26
CA LEU A 235 1.70 -4.93 10.56
C LEU A 235 3.10 -5.57 10.61
N ARG A 236 3.50 -6.09 11.77
CA ARG A 236 4.80 -6.76 11.91
C ARG A 236 4.88 -8.07 11.14
N PHE A 237 3.79 -8.84 11.05
CA PHE A 237 3.71 -10.03 10.19
C PHE A 237 4.03 -9.64 8.74
N ALA A 238 3.30 -8.71 8.18
CA ALA A 238 3.47 -8.25 6.82
C ALA A 238 4.88 -7.69 6.57
N ALA A 239 5.38 -6.85 7.48
CA ALA A 239 6.71 -6.24 7.38
C ALA A 239 7.86 -7.24 7.55
N SER A 240 7.62 -8.41 8.16
CA SER A 240 8.64 -9.45 8.37
C SER A 240 8.96 -10.27 7.13
N LEU A 241 8.11 -10.22 6.11
CA LEU A 241 8.31 -10.94 4.86
C LEU A 241 9.50 -10.33 4.08
N ASP A 242 10.29 -11.20 3.44
CA ASP A 242 11.46 -10.76 2.68
C ASP A 242 11.07 -10.00 1.40
N GLY A 243 11.82 -8.95 1.06
CA GLY A 243 11.60 -8.14 -0.14
C GLY A 243 10.36 -7.25 -0.06
N VAL A 244 9.81 -7.04 1.13
CA VAL A 244 8.78 -6.02 1.36
C VAL A 244 9.43 -4.66 1.35
N LEU A 245 8.92 -3.78 0.48
CA LEU A 245 9.32 -2.38 0.41
C LEU A 245 8.73 -1.60 1.60
N THR A 246 7.41 -1.63 1.74
CA THR A 246 6.68 -1.00 2.85
C THR A 246 5.31 -1.67 3.03
N VAL A 247 4.69 -1.45 4.19
CA VAL A 247 3.35 -1.95 4.55
C VAL A 247 2.42 -0.75 4.75
N LEU A 248 1.37 -0.66 3.96
CA LEU A 248 0.42 0.45 4.00
C LEU A 248 -0.59 0.26 5.12
N SER A 249 -0.69 1.22 6.01
CA SER A 249 -1.76 1.32 7.00
C SER A 249 -2.65 2.53 6.73
N GLY A 250 -3.97 2.29 6.65
CA GLY A 250 -5.00 3.32 6.56
C GLY A 250 -5.41 3.75 7.96
N MET A 251 -4.61 4.60 8.59
CA MET A 251 -4.89 5.15 9.91
C MET A 251 -5.91 6.28 9.78
N SER A 252 -6.98 6.21 10.57
CA SER A 252 -8.10 7.16 10.53
C SER A 252 -8.18 8.04 11.77
N THR A 253 -7.31 7.83 12.75
CA THR A 253 -7.21 8.65 13.96
C THR A 253 -5.75 8.85 14.37
N LEU A 254 -5.51 9.90 15.17
CA LEU A 254 -4.17 10.18 15.70
C LEU A 254 -3.68 9.05 16.61
N GLU A 255 -4.57 8.44 17.40
CA GLU A 255 -4.22 7.31 18.28
C GLU A 255 -3.72 6.09 17.48
N GLN A 256 -4.36 5.79 16.33
CA GLN A 256 -3.89 4.72 15.45
C GLN A 256 -2.52 5.05 14.84
N MET A 257 -2.28 6.32 14.51
CA MET A 257 -0.98 6.79 14.03
C MET A 257 0.09 6.65 15.12
N GLU A 258 -0.22 7.07 16.33
CA GLU A 258 0.68 6.96 17.49
C GLU A 258 1.02 5.50 17.80
N ASP A 259 0.02 4.62 17.86
CA ASP A 259 0.23 3.18 18.10
C ASP A 259 1.10 2.58 17.01
N ASN A 260 0.70 2.68 15.73
CA ASN A 260 1.39 2.02 14.63
C ASN A 260 2.85 2.52 14.47
N THR A 261 3.07 3.81 14.61
CA THR A 261 4.42 4.38 14.47
C THR A 261 5.32 4.04 15.67
N SER A 262 4.77 3.83 16.88
CA SER A 262 5.53 3.53 18.10
C SER A 262 6.37 2.26 17.97
N TYR A 263 5.78 1.16 17.49
CA TYR A 263 6.50 -0.11 17.34
C TYR A 263 7.17 -0.27 15.97
N MET A 264 6.69 0.44 14.93
CA MET A 264 7.30 0.37 13.60
C MET A 264 8.56 1.24 13.48
N GLN A 265 8.72 2.28 14.29
CA GLN A 265 9.92 3.11 14.35
C GLN A 265 11.17 2.31 14.77
N SER A 266 11.00 1.34 15.65
CA SER A 266 12.02 0.39 16.06
C SER A 266 11.71 -1.03 15.58
N PHE A 267 11.24 -1.15 14.33
CA PHE A 267 10.77 -2.41 13.77
C PHE A 267 11.80 -3.53 13.90
N ARG A 268 11.35 -4.66 14.43
CA ARG A 268 12.07 -5.94 14.42
C ARG A 268 11.16 -7.00 13.81
N LYS A 269 11.72 -7.81 12.92
CA LYS A 269 11.01 -8.95 12.34
C LYS A 269 10.47 -9.84 13.45
N LEU A 270 9.31 -10.43 13.21
CA LEU A 270 8.79 -11.48 14.09
C LEU A 270 9.72 -12.68 14.07
N ASP A 271 9.99 -13.26 15.23
CA ASP A 271 10.71 -14.51 15.33
C ASP A 271 9.86 -15.70 14.84
N ALA A 272 10.50 -16.86 14.67
CA ALA A 272 9.85 -18.07 14.15
C ALA A 272 8.68 -18.55 15.04
N VAL A 273 8.74 -18.34 16.36
CA VAL A 273 7.69 -18.71 17.31
C VAL A 273 6.47 -17.83 17.12
N SER A 274 6.66 -16.50 17.11
CA SER A 274 5.60 -15.51 16.88
C SER A 274 4.94 -15.70 15.51
N TYR A 275 5.75 -15.96 14.47
CA TYR A 275 5.24 -16.24 13.12
C TYR A 275 4.36 -17.51 13.09
N THR A 276 4.78 -18.57 13.75
CA THR A 276 4.03 -19.83 13.84
C THR A 276 2.69 -19.64 14.54
N HIS A 277 2.65 -18.86 15.63
CA HIS A 277 1.41 -18.56 16.34
C HIS A 277 0.38 -17.83 15.47
N LEU A 278 0.82 -16.95 14.55
CA LEU A 278 -0.06 -16.25 13.62
C LEU A 278 -0.57 -17.14 12.48
N THR A 279 0.22 -18.13 12.02
CA THR A 279 -0.09 -18.87 10.80
C THR A 279 -0.80 -20.22 11.03
N LEU A 280 -0.67 -20.85 12.21
CA LEU A 280 -1.23 -22.19 12.45
C LEU A 280 -2.61 -22.24 13.12
N PRO A 281 -2.95 -21.50 14.19
CA PRO A 281 -4.25 -21.64 14.84
C PRO A 281 -5.31 -20.61 14.43
N THR A 282 -4.92 -19.49 13.86
CA THR A 282 -5.85 -18.40 13.52
C THR A 282 -6.70 -18.71 12.29
N ASN A 283 -6.22 -19.55 11.37
CA ASN A 283 -6.96 -19.93 10.16
C ASN A 283 -8.22 -20.80 10.41
N ASN A 284 -8.35 -21.42 11.58
CA ASN A 284 -9.52 -22.22 11.95
C ASN A 284 -10.49 -21.50 12.90
N ARG A 285 -10.24 -20.23 13.27
CA ARG A 285 -11.02 -19.49 14.28
C ARG A 285 -11.43 -18.09 13.87
N VAL A 286 -11.17 -17.68 12.61
CA VAL A 286 -11.62 -16.40 12.03
C VAL A 286 -12.70 -16.62 10.98
#